data_1896e1d036a2234dff184a29df650665
#
_entry.id   1896e1d036a2234dff184a29df650665
#
_cell.length_a   1.000
_cell.length_b   1.000
_cell.length_c   1.000
_cell.angle_alpha   90.00
_cell.angle_beta   90.00
_cell.angle_gamma   90.00
#
_symmetry.space_group_name_H-M   'P 1'
#
loop_
_entity.id
_entity.type
_entity.pdbx_description
1 polymer ?
#
loop_
_entity_poly.entity_id
_entity_poly.type
_entity_poly.pdbx_seq_one_letter_code
_entity_poly.pdbx_strand_id
1 'polypeptide(L)'
;MFTIEHEFDATVITLVDEGEPGRTPAEDVIVSAFEECVTLTQADPRDGRPVQITLTPTQLQDLAAALNLPEGAYRLKRGGKP
;
A
#
# COMPACT_ATOMS: atom_id res chain seq x y z
N MET A 1 9.42 -4.34 -2.32
CA MET A 1 9.44 -4.31 -3.80
C MET A 1 8.07 -3.93 -4.33
N PHE A 2 8.04 -3.26 -5.44
CA PHE A 2 6.75 -2.94 -6.04
C PHE A 2 6.85 -2.97 -7.56
N THR A 3 5.70 -3.13 -8.20
CA THR A 3 5.59 -3.06 -9.64
C THR A 3 4.48 -2.07 -9.98
N ILE A 4 4.55 -1.50 -11.16
CA ILE A 4 3.54 -0.56 -11.64
C ILE A 4 3.13 -0.97 -13.03
N GLU A 5 1.82 -1.00 -13.27
CA GLU A 5 1.29 -1.26 -14.59
C GLU A 5 0.27 -0.19 -14.91
N HIS A 6 0.36 0.36 -16.12
CA HIS A 6 -0.59 1.37 -16.55
C HIS A 6 -1.62 0.70 -17.45
N GLU A 7 -2.85 0.68 -16.98
CA GLU A 7 -3.94 0.12 -17.75
C GLU A 7 -4.80 1.22 -18.31
N PHE A 8 -5.78 0.85 -19.11
CA PHE A 8 -6.58 1.84 -19.81
C PHE A 8 -7.22 2.85 -18.87
N ASP A 9 -7.78 2.39 -17.78
CA ASP A 9 -8.52 3.26 -16.88
C ASP A 9 -7.94 3.31 -15.47
N ALA A 10 -6.79 2.75 -15.25
CA ALA A 10 -6.21 2.72 -13.91
C ALA A 10 -4.71 2.49 -13.96
N THR A 11 -4.04 2.97 -12.94
CA THR A 11 -2.65 2.57 -12.70
C THR A 11 -2.67 1.59 -11.56
N VAL A 12 -2.09 0.42 -11.77
CA VAL A 12 -2.11 -0.65 -10.78
C VAL A 12 -0.72 -0.83 -10.22
N ILE A 13 -0.61 -0.73 -8.91
CA ILE A 13 0.66 -0.89 -8.21
C ILE A 13 0.53 -2.10 -7.31
N THR A 14 1.50 -3.01 -7.39
CA THR A 14 1.52 -4.15 -6.50
C THR A 14 2.66 -3.96 -5.53
N LEU A 15 2.34 -3.98 -4.24
CA LEU A 15 3.33 -3.85 -3.19
C LEU A 15 3.60 -5.23 -2.63
N VAL A 16 4.85 -5.66 -2.71
CA VAL A 16 5.23 -7.01 -2.30
C VAL A 16 6.12 -6.93 -1.08
N ASP A 17 5.78 -7.70 -0.06
CA ASP A 17 6.59 -7.80 1.14
C ASP A 17 7.59 -8.93 0.90
N GLU A 18 8.85 -8.58 0.82
CA GLU A 18 9.86 -9.58 0.52
C GLU A 18 10.20 -10.45 1.72
N GLY A 19 9.66 -10.10 2.89
CA GLY A 19 9.88 -10.90 4.07
C GLY A 19 11.21 -10.63 4.74
N GLU A 20 11.37 -11.28 5.86
CA GLU A 20 12.60 -11.19 6.62
C GLU A 20 12.82 -12.55 7.25
N PRO A 21 14.06 -12.88 7.62
CA PRO A 21 14.31 -14.17 8.28
C PRO A 21 13.45 -14.30 9.53
N GLY A 22 12.77 -15.42 9.64
CA GLY A 22 11.94 -15.67 10.81
C GLY A 22 10.55 -15.08 10.76
N ARG A 23 10.18 -14.45 9.64
CA ARG A 23 8.85 -13.85 9.52
C ARG A 23 8.23 -14.22 8.18
N THR A 24 6.97 -14.62 8.23
CA THR A 24 6.22 -14.91 7.02
C THR A 24 5.89 -13.60 6.32
N PRO A 25 6.11 -13.49 5.02
CA PRO A 25 5.76 -12.27 4.31
C PRO A 25 4.27 -12.01 4.37
N ALA A 26 3.92 -10.73 4.41
CA ALA A 26 2.52 -10.33 4.34
C ALA A 26 2.00 -10.52 2.92
N GLU A 27 0.68 -10.58 2.77
CA GLU A 27 0.06 -10.70 1.46
C GLU A 27 0.32 -9.43 0.65
N ASP A 28 0.36 -9.58 -0.66
CA ASP A 28 0.56 -8.43 -1.53
C ASP A 28 -0.59 -7.45 -1.38
N VAL A 29 -0.26 -6.17 -1.51
CA VAL A 29 -1.27 -5.13 -1.52
C VAL A 29 -1.37 -4.60 -2.94
N ILE A 30 -2.57 -4.62 -3.50
CA ILE A 30 -2.81 -4.13 -4.85
C ILE A 30 -3.45 -2.76 -4.73
N VAL A 31 -2.79 -1.75 -5.29
CA VAL A 31 -3.29 -0.38 -5.27
C VAL A 31 -3.74 -0.06 -6.66
N SER A 32 -5.03 0.23 -6.82
CA SER A 32 -5.58 0.58 -8.12
C SER A 32 -5.99 2.04 -8.10
N ALA A 33 -5.30 2.86 -8.85
CA ALA A 33 -5.56 4.29 -8.87
C ALA A 33 -6.39 4.63 -10.10
N PHE A 34 -7.64 4.98 -9.86
CA PHE A 34 -8.56 5.41 -10.89
C PHE A 34 -8.64 6.93 -10.86
N GLU A 35 -9.36 7.49 -11.82
CA GLU A 35 -9.49 8.93 -11.87
C GLU A 35 -10.21 9.48 -10.64
N GLU A 36 -11.18 8.74 -10.13
CA GLU A 36 -12.01 9.23 -9.05
C GLU A 36 -11.73 8.65 -7.68
N CYS A 37 -10.95 7.61 -7.61
CA CYS A 37 -10.67 6.97 -6.33
C CYS A 37 -9.47 6.06 -6.44
N VAL A 38 -8.99 5.63 -5.29
CA VAL A 38 -7.89 4.68 -5.23
C VAL A 38 -8.34 3.56 -4.31
N THR A 39 -8.18 2.32 -4.76
CA THR A 39 -8.53 1.18 -3.92
C THR A 39 -7.27 0.43 -3.51
N LEU A 40 -7.26 -0.07 -2.29
CA LEU A 40 -6.19 -0.90 -1.79
C LEU A 40 -6.82 -2.25 -1.44
N THR A 41 -6.30 -3.31 -2.00
CA THR A 41 -6.87 -4.64 -1.81
C THR A 41 -5.79 -5.58 -1.31
N GLN A 42 -6.11 -6.38 -0.32
CA GLN A 42 -5.18 -7.35 0.23
C GLN A 42 -5.98 -8.57 0.66
N ALA A 43 -5.43 -9.75 0.51
CA ALA A 43 -6.11 -10.94 0.97
C ALA A 43 -6.03 -11.01 2.49
N ASP A 44 -7.16 -11.39 3.11
CA ASP A 44 -7.20 -11.57 4.55
C ASP A 44 -6.44 -12.87 4.83
N PRO A 45 -5.41 -12.84 5.67
CA PRO A 45 -4.63 -14.06 5.92
C PRO A 45 -5.43 -15.16 6.60
N ARG A 46 -6.58 -14.83 7.18
CA ARG A 46 -7.37 -15.83 7.88
C ARG A 46 -8.15 -16.73 6.92
N ASP A 47 -8.69 -16.18 5.86
CA ASP A 47 -9.53 -16.97 4.95
C ASP A 47 -9.24 -16.73 3.47
N GLY A 48 -8.26 -15.89 3.16
CA GLY A 48 -7.89 -15.65 1.78
C GLY A 48 -8.82 -14.75 1.01
N ARG A 49 -9.86 -14.22 1.66
CA ARG A 49 -10.80 -13.37 0.95
C ARG A 49 -10.24 -11.96 0.82
N PRO A 50 -10.52 -11.29 -0.28
CA PRO A 50 -9.99 -9.95 -0.46
C PRO A 50 -10.68 -8.95 0.47
N VAL A 51 -9.88 -8.07 1.05
CA VAL A 51 -10.37 -6.97 1.87
C VAL A 51 -9.95 -5.71 1.12
N GLN A 52 -10.86 -4.77 0.97
CA GLN A 52 -10.59 -3.59 0.17
C GLN A 52 -10.96 -2.32 0.91
N ILE A 53 -10.11 -1.31 0.76
CA ILE A 53 -10.35 0.02 1.27
C ILE A 53 -10.35 0.96 0.08
N THR A 54 -11.24 1.92 0.08
CA THR A 54 -11.30 2.93 -0.98
C THR A 54 -10.93 4.27 -0.39
N LEU A 55 -10.00 4.96 -1.05
CA LEU A 55 -9.58 6.29 -0.65
C LEU A 55 -9.99 7.27 -1.72
N THR A 56 -10.33 8.48 -1.30
CA THR A 56 -10.52 9.55 -2.28
C THR A 56 -9.14 10.03 -2.71
N PRO A 57 -9.03 10.72 -3.84
CA PRO A 57 -7.73 11.28 -4.23
C PRO A 57 -7.18 12.23 -3.18
N THR A 58 -8.05 12.99 -2.51
CA THR A 58 -7.61 13.89 -1.45
C THR A 58 -7.02 13.11 -0.29
N GLN A 59 -7.67 12.01 0.10
CA GLN A 59 -7.14 11.20 1.19
C GLN A 59 -5.79 10.61 0.83
N LEU A 60 -5.62 10.20 -0.42
CA LEU A 60 -4.34 9.65 -0.85
C LEU A 60 -3.27 10.74 -0.83
N GLN A 61 -3.60 11.94 -1.28
CA GLN A 61 -2.64 13.05 -1.27
C GLN A 61 -2.25 13.41 0.15
N ASP A 62 -3.21 13.39 1.06
CA ASP A 62 -2.93 13.68 2.46
C ASP A 62 -2.03 12.62 3.05
N LEU A 63 -2.27 11.36 2.73
CA LEU A 63 -1.43 10.28 3.21
C LEU A 63 0.01 10.47 2.73
N ALA A 64 0.17 10.74 1.45
CA ALA A 64 1.49 10.93 0.88
C ALA A 64 2.20 12.11 1.52
N ALA A 65 1.46 13.21 1.75
CA ALA A 65 2.04 14.38 2.37
C ALA A 65 2.46 14.09 3.81
N ALA A 66 1.63 13.36 4.53
CA ALA A 66 1.93 13.03 5.92
C ALA A 66 3.16 12.16 6.02
N LEU A 67 3.32 11.22 5.09
CA LEU A 67 4.48 10.34 5.11
C LEU A 67 5.76 11.08 4.76
N ASN A 68 5.64 12.21 4.07
CA ASN A 68 6.82 12.97 3.69
C ASN A 68 7.22 14.02 4.72
N LEU A 69 6.45 14.19 5.78
CA LEU A 69 6.84 15.11 6.83
C LEU A 69 7.94 14.46 7.66
N PRO A 70 8.85 15.25 8.20
CA PRO A 70 9.93 14.69 8.98
C PRO A 70 9.48 13.76 10.09
N GLU A 71 8.42 14.13 10.80
CA GLU A 71 7.90 13.28 11.85
C GLU A 71 7.34 11.99 11.32
N GLY A 72 6.65 12.07 10.20
CA GLY A 72 6.07 10.88 9.60
C GLY A 72 7.14 9.91 9.13
N ALA A 73 8.12 10.41 8.44
CA ALA A 73 9.19 9.57 7.96
C ALA A 73 9.94 8.93 9.12
N TYR A 74 10.13 9.70 10.16
CA TYR A 74 10.82 9.21 11.30
C TYR A 74 10.11 8.03 11.93
N ARG A 75 8.80 8.09 12.02
CA ARG A 75 8.06 7.03 12.65
C ARG A 75 7.98 5.79 11.81
N LEU A 76 8.18 5.93 10.53
CA LEU A 76 8.13 4.78 9.64
C LEU A 76 9.50 4.19 9.33
N LYS A 77 10.54 4.58 10.06
CA LYS A 77 11.80 4.02 9.86
C LYS A 77 11.71 2.59 10.07
N ARG A 78 12.34 1.86 9.17
CA ARG A 78 12.21 0.52 9.16
C ARG A 78 12.45 -0.17 10.37
N GLY A 79 11.77 -1.20 10.49
CA GLY A 79 11.88 -2.04 11.62
C GLY A 79 11.45 -1.35 12.85
N GLY A 80 10.79 -0.26 12.69
CA GLY A 80 10.42 0.47 13.84
C GLY A 80 11.59 0.93 14.63
N LYS A 81 12.74 0.92 14.00
CA LYS A 81 13.87 1.26 14.71
C LYS A 81 13.90 2.63 14.85
N PRO A 82 14.02 3.10 15.92
CA PRO A 82 14.13 4.51 16.08
C PRO A 82 15.41 4.99 15.47
#